data_7b5f6c96531165eece160d60a7d3bd3a
#
_entry.id   7b5f6c96531165eece160d60a7d3bd3a
#
_cell.length_a   1.000
_cell.length_b   1.000
_cell.length_c   1.000
_cell.angle_alpha   90.00
_cell.angle_beta   90.00
_cell.angle_gamma   90.00
#
_symmetry.space_group_name_H-M   'P 1'
#
loop_
_entity.id
_entity.type
_entity.pdbx_description
1 polymer ?
#
loop_
_entity_poly.entity_id
_entity_poly.type
_entity_poly.pdbx_seq_one_letter_code
_entity_poly.pdbx_strand_id
1 'polypeptide(L)'
;KTEQFNRSNPISSLHNSISSLLFERNFMKLYDKKFAEIGYGMEVFNGLKFSTNMAYENRKVLFNTTDHTIRPIDGLSYTSNNPLDPSSMGSAPFANHNLLRFDLDIAIRFGEKYMSYPDLKYSFSNSDYPKLYFNYTKGFNSSISAYNFDYLGARLQQEINLKTTGLLNYNILAGTFFDNKT
;
A
#
# COMPACT_ATOMS: atom_id res chain seq x y z
N LYS A 1 5.28 -14.53 -2.25
CA LYS A 1 4.04 -13.81 -2.59
C LYS A 1 4.34 -12.75 -3.63
N THR A 2 3.57 -12.71 -4.72
CA THR A 2 3.65 -11.62 -5.69
C THR A 2 2.81 -10.44 -5.22
N GLU A 3 3.37 -9.23 -5.32
CA GLU A 3 2.70 -7.99 -4.94
C GLU A 3 2.84 -6.95 -6.06
N GLN A 4 1.85 -6.06 -6.16
CA GLN A 4 1.94 -4.91 -7.06
C GLN A 4 2.83 -3.83 -6.44
N PHE A 5 3.46 -2.99 -7.27
CA PHE A 5 4.23 -1.85 -6.78
C PHE A 5 3.38 -0.85 -6.01
N ASN A 6 2.08 -0.78 -6.30
CA ASN A 6 1.14 0.03 -5.53
C ASN A 6 0.66 -0.69 -4.28
N ARG A 7 0.72 -0.04 -3.12
CA ARG A 7 0.31 -0.58 -1.81
C ARG A 7 -1.11 -1.14 -1.77
N SER A 8 -2.04 -0.56 -2.51
CA SER A 8 -3.47 -0.94 -2.50
C SER A 8 -3.80 -2.08 -3.45
N ASN A 9 -2.84 -2.62 -4.21
CA ASN A 9 -3.06 -3.61 -5.26
C ASN A 9 -4.28 -3.27 -6.15
N PRO A 10 -4.31 -2.07 -6.77
CA PRO A 10 -5.52 -1.51 -7.34
C PRO A 10 -5.99 -2.21 -8.62
N ILE A 11 -5.11 -2.99 -9.27
CA ILE A 11 -5.39 -3.61 -10.56
C ILE A 11 -5.76 -5.07 -10.35
N SER A 12 -6.98 -5.45 -10.74
CA SER A 12 -7.41 -6.83 -10.67
C SER A 12 -6.75 -7.68 -11.76
N SER A 13 -6.52 -8.97 -11.45
CA SER A 13 -5.91 -9.92 -12.39
C SER A 13 -6.74 -10.06 -13.67
N LEU A 14 -8.07 -10.07 -13.56
CA LEU A 14 -8.97 -10.16 -14.71
C LEU A 14 -8.83 -8.95 -15.64
N HIS A 15 -8.85 -7.73 -15.06
CA HIS A 15 -8.68 -6.51 -15.83
C HIS A 15 -7.33 -6.49 -16.55
N ASN A 16 -6.25 -6.86 -15.84
CA ASN A 16 -4.93 -6.92 -16.44
C ASN A 16 -4.82 -7.98 -17.54
N SER A 17 -5.45 -9.16 -17.36
CA SER A 17 -5.45 -10.21 -18.38
C SER A 17 -6.14 -9.75 -19.66
N ILE A 18 -7.31 -9.11 -19.56
CA ILE A 18 -8.02 -8.56 -20.71
C ILE A 18 -7.16 -7.49 -21.42
N SER A 19 -6.59 -6.56 -20.65
CA SER A 19 -5.75 -5.49 -21.20
C SER A 19 -4.49 -6.02 -21.88
N SER A 20 -3.87 -7.04 -21.32
CA SER A 20 -2.67 -7.65 -21.87
C SER A 20 -2.96 -8.44 -23.14
N LEU A 21 -4.04 -9.25 -23.15
CA LEU A 21 -4.37 -10.14 -24.28
C LEU A 21 -4.95 -9.41 -25.48
N LEU A 22 -5.68 -8.30 -25.26
CA LEU A 22 -6.37 -7.58 -26.34
C LEU A 22 -5.68 -6.28 -26.74
N PHE A 23 -4.90 -5.66 -25.84
CA PHE A 23 -4.35 -4.31 -26.04
C PHE A 23 -2.84 -4.22 -25.80
N GLU A 24 -2.15 -5.34 -25.59
CA GLU A 24 -0.70 -5.39 -25.31
C GLU A 24 -0.26 -4.52 -24.11
N ARG A 25 -1.21 -4.27 -23.17
CA ARG A 25 -1.01 -3.40 -22.01
C ARG A 25 -0.96 -4.21 -20.72
N ASN A 26 0.23 -4.41 -20.18
CA ASN A 26 0.41 -4.96 -18.84
C ASN A 26 0.40 -3.81 -17.81
N PHE A 27 -0.73 -3.55 -17.16
CA PHE A 27 -0.86 -2.53 -16.12
C PHE A 27 -0.44 -3.02 -14.74
N MET A 28 -0.59 -4.31 -14.46
CA MET A 28 -0.29 -4.91 -13.17
C MET A 28 1.21 -5.23 -13.07
N LYS A 29 2.00 -4.24 -12.67
CA LYS A 29 3.43 -4.39 -12.45
C LYS A 29 3.69 -5.09 -11.12
N LEU A 30 4.43 -6.19 -11.15
CA LEU A 30 4.59 -7.12 -10.04
C LEU A 30 6.05 -7.28 -9.62
N TYR A 31 6.26 -7.59 -8.35
CA TYR A 31 7.52 -8.11 -7.83
C TYR A 31 7.27 -9.29 -6.90
N ASP A 32 8.26 -10.15 -6.71
CA ASP A 32 8.19 -11.24 -5.73
C ASP A 32 8.71 -10.77 -4.37
N LYS A 33 7.96 -11.11 -3.32
CA LYS A 33 8.33 -10.82 -1.95
C LYS A 33 8.25 -12.08 -1.09
N LYS A 34 9.37 -12.45 -0.48
CA LYS A 34 9.39 -13.39 0.65
C LYS A 34 9.54 -12.58 1.92
N PHE A 35 8.73 -12.85 2.93
CA PHE A 35 8.73 -12.06 4.15
C PHE A 35 8.39 -12.91 5.37
N ALA A 36 8.87 -12.43 6.51
CA ALA A 36 8.42 -12.82 7.84
C ALA A 36 8.10 -11.54 8.59
N GLU A 37 6.96 -11.51 9.28
CA GLU A 37 6.51 -10.30 9.98
C GLU A 37 5.95 -10.65 11.36
N ILE A 38 6.11 -9.72 12.29
CA ILE A 38 5.51 -9.74 13.60
C ILE A 38 4.90 -8.38 13.87
N GLY A 39 3.66 -8.38 14.33
CA GLY A 39 2.94 -7.15 14.64
C GLY A 39 2.34 -7.17 16.03
N TYR A 40 2.22 -5.98 16.60
CA TYR A 40 1.55 -5.74 17.86
C TYR A 40 0.64 -4.52 17.74
N GLY A 41 -0.55 -4.62 18.29
CA GLY A 41 -1.49 -3.51 18.31
C GLY A 41 -2.22 -3.44 19.64
N MET A 42 -2.49 -2.22 20.09
CA MET A 42 -3.25 -1.96 21.29
C MET A 42 -4.07 -0.68 21.18
N GLU A 43 -5.12 -0.59 21.95
CA GLU A 43 -5.82 0.66 22.22
C GLU A 43 -5.34 1.19 23.59
N VAL A 44 -4.59 2.30 23.56
CA VAL A 44 -3.98 2.90 24.77
C VAL A 44 -5.05 3.51 25.65
N PHE A 45 -5.98 4.23 25.03
CA PHE A 45 -7.21 4.72 25.65
C PHE A 45 -8.27 4.89 24.55
N ASN A 46 -9.52 5.12 24.95
CA ASN A 46 -10.63 5.16 24.00
C ASN A 46 -10.37 6.09 22.84
N GLY A 47 -10.41 5.52 21.63
CA GLY A 47 -10.19 6.24 20.40
C GLY A 47 -8.73 6.47 20.04
N LEU A 48 -7.74 6.11 20.87
CA LEU A 48 -6.33 6.09 20.48
C LEU A 48 -5.85 4.67 20.29
N LYS A 49 -5.68 4.28 19.04
CA LYS A 49 -5.10 2.97 18.65
C LYS A 49 -3.68 3.15 18.15
N PHE A 50 -2.84 2.24 18.59
CA PHE A 50 -1.45 2.14 18.22
C PHE A 50 -1.21 0.75 17.66
N SER A 51 -0.53 0.66 16.53
CA SER A 51 -0.04 -0.61 16.01
C SER A 51 1.36 -0.46 15.45
N THR A 52 2.14 -1.50 15.61
CA THR A 52 3.50 -1.59 15.08
C THR A 52 3.68 -2.94 14.40
N ASN A 53 4.41 -2.94 13.32
CA ASN A 53 4.77 -4.13 12.58
C ASN A 53 6.25 -4.10 12.22
N MET A 54 6.94 -5.20 12.38
CA MET A 54 8.32 -5.38 11.94
C MET A 54 8.39 -6.56 10.99
N ALA A 55 8.94 -6.32 9.81
CA ALA A 55 9.03 -7.32 8.75
C ALA A 55 10.46 -7.41 8.22
N TYR A 56 10.93 -8.65 8.02
CA TYR A 56 12.07 -8.93 7.16
C TYR A 56 11.54 -9.29 5.77
N GLU A 57 12.03 -8.61 4.76
CA GLU A 57 11.59 -8.79 3.38
C GLU A 57 12.77 -9.11 2.45
N ASN A 58 12.59 -10.11 1.59
CA ASN A 58 13.45 -10.36 0.44
C ASN A 58 12.65 -10.05 -0.82
N ARG A 59 13.04 -9.02 -1.55
CA ARG A 59 12.37 -8.53 -2.75
C ARG A 59 13.14 -8.91 -3.99
N LYS A 60 12.44 -9.46 -4.96
CA LYS A 60 13.01 -9.87 -6.24
C LYS A 60 12.21 -9.28 -7.38
N VAL A 61 12.95 -8.81 -8.38
CA VAL A 61 12.33 -8.34 -9.62
C VAL A 61 11.70 -9.52 -10.37
N LEU A 62 10.57 -9.25 -11.01
CA LEU A 62 9.93 -10.17 -11.95
C LEU A 62 9.93 -9.54 -13.33
N PHE A 63 10.08 -10.38 -14.34
CA PHE A 63 9.96 -10.00 -15.74
C PHE A 63 8.72 -10.68 -16.34
N ASN A 64 8.21 -10.13 -17.42
CA ASN A 64 7.19 -10.82 -18.18
C ASN A 64 7.76 -12.14 -18.71
N THR A 65 7.00 -13.21 -18.55
CA THR A 65 7.37 -14.55 -19.05
C THR A 65 6.87 -14.77 -20.48
N THR A 66 5.97 -13.92 -20.97
CA THR A 66 5.39 -13.96 -22.30
C THR A 66 4.99 -12.56 -22.75
N ASP A 67 5.01 -12.35 -24.03
CA ASP A 67 4.48 -11.19 -24.76
C ASP A 67 3.26 -11.56 -25.61
N HIS A 68 2.70 -12.78 -25.40
CA HIS A 68 1.60 -13.30 -26.17
C HIS A 68 0.35 -12.43 -26.05
N THR A 69 -0.23 -12.08 -27.19
CA THR A 69 -1.49 -11.38 -27.34
C THR A 69 -2.40 -12.11 -28.34
N ILE A 70 -3.71 -12.04 -28.13
CA ILE A 70 -4.69 -12.62 -29.05
C ILE A 70 -4.85 -11.73 -30.29
N ARG A 71 -4.72 -10.42 -30.12
CA ARG A 71 -4.87 -9.44 -31.17
C ARG A 71 -3.67 -8.48 -31.18
N PRO A 72 -2.66 -8.78 -32.01
CA PRO A 72 -1.55 -7.84 -32.18
C PRO A 72 -2.04 -6.53 -32.80
N ILE A 73 -1.51 -5.41 -32.33
CA ILE A 73 -1.84 -4.08 -32.81
C ILE A 73 -0.61 -3.51 -33.50
N ASP A 74 -0.73 -3.17 -34.78
CA ASP A 74 0.37 -2.61 -35.56
C ASP A 74 0.92 -1.33 -34.90
N GLY A 75 2.25 -1.28 -34.71
CA GLY A 75 2.94 -0.15 -34.11
C GLY A 75 2.87 -0.09 -32.58
N LEU A 76 2.22 -1.08 -31.91
CA LEU A 76 2.26 -1.23 -30.47
C LEU A 76 3.23 -2.35 -30.09
N SER A 77 3.88 -2.20 -28.93
CA SER A 77 4.68 -3.27 -28.33
C SER A 77 4.15 -3.59 -26.95
N TYR A 78 4.24 -4.85 -26.55
CA TYR A 78 3.82 -5.33 -25.25
C TYR A 78 4.57 -4.60 -24.13
N THR A 79 3.84 -4.07 -23.14
CA THR A 79 4.48 -3.32 -22.04
C THR A 79 5.17 -4.24 -21.06
N SER A 80 6.42 -3.89 -20.71
CA SER A 80 7.24 -4.64 -19.74
C SER A 80 6.64 -4.64 -18.33
N ASN A 81 7.19 -5.44 -17.43
CA ASN A 81 6.81 -5.42 -16.01
C ASN A 81 7.50 -4.26 -15.23
N ASN A 82 8.34 -3.46 -15.90
CA ASN A 82 8.99 -2.31 -15.28
C ASN A 82 8.07 -1.07 -15.33
N PRO A 83 7.65 -0.50 -14.18
CA PRO A 83 6.83 0.71 -14.17
C PRO A 83 7.60 1.97 -14.61
N LEU A 84 8.95 1.96 -14.52
CA LEU A 84 9.81 3.10 -14.87
C LEU A 84 10.18 3.11 -16.36
N ASP A 85 10.19 1.93 -16.98
CA ASP A 85 10.52 1.77 -18.40
C ASP A 85 9.61 0.71 -19.03
N PRO A 86 8.37 1.09 -19.38
CA PRO A 86 7.39 0.14 -19.94
C PRO A 86 7.76 -0.39 -21.33
N SER A 87 8.68 0.25 -22.03
CA SER A 87 9.09 -0.11 -23.39
C SER A 87 10.19 -1.18 -23.43
N SER A 88 10.95 -1.34 -22.36
CA SER A 88 12.09 -2.26 -22.30
C SER A 88 11.75 -3.54 -21.52
N MET A 89 11.59 -4.66 -22.21
CA MET A 89 11.23 -5.96 -21.62
C MET A 89 12.28 -6.52 -20.65
N GLY A 90 13.55 -6.18 -20.85
CA GLY A 90 14.67 -6.64 -20.01
C GLY A 90 15.09 -5.66 -18.91
N SER A 91 14.49 -4.49 -18.83
CA SER A 91 14.83 -3.47 -17.85
C SER A 91 14.23 -3.80 -16.48
N ALA A 92 15.08 -3.77 -15.43
CA ALA A 92 14.68 -4.03 -14.05
C ALA A 92 14.40 -2.71 -13.32
N PRO A 93 13.27 -2.58 -12.61
CA PRO A 93 12.94 -1.35 -11.87
C PRO A 93 13.77 -1.16 -10.60
N PHE A 94 14.34 -2.24 -10.07
CA PHE A 94 15.20 -2.24 -8.89
C PHE A 94 16.10 -3.49 -8.91
N ALA A 95 17.15 -3.51 -8.11
CA ALA A 95 17.97 -4.70 -7.90
C ALA A 95 17.39 -5.57 -6.78
N ASN A 96 17.55 -6.90 -6.89
CA ASN A 96 17.14 -7.81 -5.82
C ASN A 96 17.82 -7.45 -4.50
N HIS A 97 17.06 -7.33 -3.43
CA HIS A 97 17.56 -6.91 -2.13
C HIS A 97 16.77 -7.48 -0.96
N ASN A 98 17.39 -7.48 0.19
CA ASN A 98 16.73 -7.69 1.47
C ASN A 98 16.57 -6.36 2.18
N LEU A 99 15.55 -6.22 3.01
CA LEU A 99 15.45 -5.10 3.93
C LEU A 99 14.66 -5.48 5.18
N LEU A 100 14.92 -4.78 6.29
CA LEU A 100 14.05 -4.74 7.45
C LEU A 100 13.11 -3.54 7.31
N ARG A 101 11.82 -3.79 7.53
CA ARG A 101 10.80 -2.74 7.53
C ARG A 101 10.15 -2.66 8.90
N PHE A 102 10.08 -1.46 9.42
CA PHE A 102 9.33 -1.12 10.61
C PHE A 102 8.19 -0.19 10.24
N ASP A 103 6.96 -0.55 10.61
CA ASP A 103 5.77 0.27 10.45
C ASP A 103 5.23 0.65 11.82
N LEU A 104 4.84 1.90 11.98
CA LEU A 104 4.16 2.45 13.13
C LEU A 104 2.90 3.16 12.66
N ASP A 105 1.74 2.71 13.12
CA ASP A 105 0.44 3.30 12.81
C ASP A 105 -0.22 3.82 14.09
N ILE A 106 -0.68 5.05 14.04
CA ILE A 106 -1.45 5.69 15.10
C ILE A 106 -2.79 6.13 14.53
N ALA A 107 -3.88 5.70 15.14
CA ALA A 107 -5.23 6.13 14.79
C ALA A 107 -5.87 6.86 15.97
N ILE A 108 -6.32 8.09 15.72
CA ILE A 108 -6.98 8.94 16.72
C ILE A 108 -8.44 9.15 16.27
N ARG A 109 -9.38 8.79 17.13
CA ARG A 109 -10.81 8.91 16.93
C ARG A 109 -11.42 9.67 18.08
N PHE A 110 -11.67 10.94 17.89
CA PHE A 110 -12.28 11.78 18.91
C PHE A 110 -13.74 11.41 19.13
N GLY A 111 -14.19 11.48 20.39
CA GLY A 111 -15.60 11.26 20.74
C GLY A 111 -16.12 9.85 20.44
N GLU A 112 -15.24 8.84 20.33
CA GLU A 112 -15.65 7.46 20.08
C GLU A 112 -16.45 6.94 21.28
N LYS A 113 -17.70 6.57 21.03
CA LYS A 113 -18.58 5.92 22.01
C LYS A 113 -18.34 4.43 21.96
N TYR A 114 -18.38 3.79 23.12
CA TYR A 114 -18.19 2.35 23.22
C TYR A 114 -19.12 1.75 24.29
N MET A 115 -19.37 0.47 24.14
CA MET A 115 -20.04 -0.36 25.14
C MET A 115 -19.04 -1.40 25.62
N SER A 116 -18.83 -1.47 26.92
CA SER A 116 -17.89 -2.42 27.54
C SER A 116 -18.64 -3.54 28.19
N TYR A 117 -18.24 -4.77 27.89
CA TYR A 117 -18.61 -6.00 28.58
C TYR A 117 -17.37 -6.56 29.29
N PRO A 118 -17.50 -7.49 30.25
CA PRO A 118 -16.33 -8.03 30.96
C PRO A 118 -15.21 -8.54 30.06
N ASP A 119 -15.57 -9.17 28.93
CA ASP A 119 -14.61 -9.82 28.01
C ASP A 119 -14.54 -9.16 26.63
N LEU A 120 -15.31 -8.09 26.38
CA LEU A 120 -15.44 -7.54 25.03
C LEU A 120 -15.81 -6.05 25.05
N LYS A 121 -15.19 -5.28 24.16
CA LYS A 121 -15.45 -3.87 23.97
C LYS A 121 -15.95 -3.63 22.55
N TYR A 122 -17.15 -3.10 22.40
CA TYR A 122 -17.71 -2.66 21.12
C TYR A 122 -17.60 -1.16 20.97
N SER A 123 -16.97 -0.74 19.91
CA SER A 123 -16.82 0.65 19.52
C SER A 123 -17.90 1.02 18.52
N PHE A 124 -18.67 2.05 18.81
CA PHE A 124 -19.65 2.59 17.86
C PHE A 124 -18.94 3.54 16.91
N SER A 125 -18.92 3.20 15.62
CA SER A 125 -18.19 3.97 14.60
C SER A 125 -18.80 5.34 14.27
N ASN A 126 -19.87 5.75 14.94
CA ASN A 126 -20.60 6.98 14.70
C ASN A 126 -20.03 8.13 15.57
N SER A 127 -18.89 8.66 15.18
CA SER A 127 -18.34 9.88 15.76
C SER A 127 -18.57 11.05 14.82
N ASP A 128 -19.06 12.18 15.36
CA ASP A 128 -19.22 13.43 14.61
C ASP A 128 -17.88 14.13 14.31
N TYR A 129 -16.79 13.57 14.78
CA TYR A 129 -15.44 14.12 14.61
C TYR A 129 -14.64 13.39 13.54
N PRO A 130 -13.70 14.08 12.89
CA PRO A 130 -12.80 13.45 11.95
C PRO A 130 -11.90 12.41 12.62
N LYS A 131 -11.54 11.38 11.85
CA LYS A 131 -10.57 10.35 12.23
C LYS A 131 -9.22 10.74 11.66
N LEU A 132 -8.20 10.78 12.52
CA LEU A 132 -6.82 11.05 12.15
C LEU A 132 -6.02 9.76 12.16
N TYR A 133 -5.20 9.58 11.14
CA TYR A 133 -4.27 8.46 11.05
C TYR A 133 -2.89 9.00 10.74
N PHE A 134 -1.89 8.52 11.47
CA PHE A 134 -0.49 8.76 11.20
C PHE A 134 0.19 7.44 10.93
N ASN A 135 1.01 7.39 9.92
CA ASN A 135 1.79 6.22 9.54
C ASN A 135 3.25 6.63 9.39
N TYR A 136 4.13 5.95 10.09
CA TYR A 136 5.57 6.04 9.91
C TYR A 136 6.08 4.69 9.43
N THR A 137 6.82 4.67 8.33
CA THR A 137 7.47 3.47 7.81
C THR A 137 8.95 3.72 7.65
N LYS A 138 9.76 2.86 8.24
CA LYS A 138 11.22 2.87 8.09
C LYS A 138 11.67 1.59 7.40
N GLY A 139 12.34 1.73 6.25
CA GLY A 139 13.12 0.66 5.63
C GLY A 139 14.59 0.82 5.97
N PHE A 140 15.21 -0.18 6.55
CA PHE A 140 16.59 -0.11 7.01
C PHE A 140 17.30 -1.45 6.86
N ASN A 141 18.62 -1.45 7.02
CA ASN A 141 19.47 -2.63 6.88
C ASN A 141 19.26 -3.36 5.55
N SER A 142 19.01 -2.58 4.49
CA SER A 142 18.92 -3.14 3.15
C SER A 142 20.32 -3.62 2.70
N SER A 143 20.36 -4.73 1.96
CA SER A 143 21.59 -5.19 1.29
C SER A 143 22.11 -4.18 0.25
N ILE A 144 21.27 -3.22 -0.15
CA ILE A 144 21.60 -2.08 -0.98
C ILE A 144 21.17 -0.82 -0.22
N SER A 145 22.12 -0.03 0.26
CA SER A 145 21.85 1.11 1.15
C SER A 145 20.92 2.15 0.54
N ALA A 146 20.93 2.33 -0.77
CA ALA A 146 20.04 3.24 -1.50
C ALA A 146 18.55 2.88 -1.36
N TYR A 147 18.22 1.68 -0.91
CA TYR A 147 16.83 1.25 -0.66
C TYR A 147 16.38 1.41 0.80
N ASN A 148 17.23 1.97 1.66
CA ASN A 148 16.79 2.45 2.96
C ASN A 148 15.94 3.71 2.77
N PHE A 149 14.87 3.84 3.53
CA PHE A 149 13.98 4.99 3.42
C PHE A 149 13.25 5.25 4.72
N ASP A 150 12.85 6.48 4.91
CA ASP A 150 11.94 6.92 5.95
C ASP A 150 10.72 7.58 5.28
N TYR A 151 9.53 7.15 5.68
CA TYR A 151 8.27 7.69 5.17
C TYR A 151 7.36 8.09 6.31
N LEU A 152 6.79 9.27 6.24
CA LEU A 152 5.76 9.75 7.14
C LEU A 152 4.50 10.09 6.35
N GLY A 153 3.38 9.52 6.75
CA GLY A 153 2.07 9.77 6.16
C GLY A 153 1.06 10.22 7.21
N ALA A 154 0.11 11.03 6.78
CA ALA A 154 -1.04 11.42 7.56
C ALA A 154 -2.30 11.30 6.71
N ARG A 155 -3.40 10.91 7.32
CA ARG A 155 -4.72 10.83 6.69
C ARG A 155 -5.78 11.38 7.62
N LEU A 156 -6.61 12.26 7.08
CA LEU A 156 -7.80 12.80 7.71
C LEU A 156 -9.03 12.25 6.98
N GLN A 157 -9.93 11.63 7.71
CA GLN A 157 -11.14 11.04 7.15
C GLN A 157 -12.36 11.37 8.02
N GLN A 158 -13.44 11.77 7.39
CA GLN A 158 -14.73 11.95 8.06
C GLN A 158 -15.88 11.61 7.14
N GLU A 159 -16.94 11.10 7.74
CA GLU A 159 -18.24 10.89 7.14
C GLU A 159 -19.26 11.78 7.88
N ILE A 160 -19.91 12.67 7.16
CA ILE A 160 -20.89 13.61 7.69
C ILE A 160 -22.27 13.26 7.13
N ASN A 161 -23.19 12.91 8.01
CA ASN A 161 -24.56 12.65 7.61
C ASN A 161 -25.33 13.99 7.46
N LEU A 162 -25.66 14.34 6.23
CA LEU A 162 -26.42 15.54 5.88
C LEU A 162 -27.93 15.31 5.96
N LYS A 163 -28.36 14.29 6.69
CA LYS A 163 -29.78 13.89 6.88
C LYS A 163 -30.44 13.56 5.53
N THR A 164 -31.52 14.28 5.20
CA THR A 164 -32.30 14.06 3.96
C THR A 164 -31.55 14.43 2.70
N THR A 165 -30.45 15.19 2.79
CA THR A 165 -29.68 15.68 1.64
C THR A 165 -28.57 14.68 1.20
N GLY A 166 -28.22 13.72 2.06
CA GLY A 166 -27.26 12.68 1.71
C GLY A 166 -26.13 12.50 2.72
N LEU A 167 -25.02 11.91 2.23
CA LEU A 167 -23.82 11.60 2.99
C LEU A 167 -22.62 12.29 2.35
N LEU A 168 -21.89 13.08 3.11
CA LEU A 168 -20.62 13.67 2.67
C LEU A 168 -19.45 12.87 3.25
N ASN A 169 -18.63 12.34 2.37
CA ASN A 169 -17.44 11.60 2.73
C ASN A 169 -16.20 12.33 2.21
N TYR A 170 -15.24 12.60 3.06
CA TYR A 170 -13.95 13.12 2.60
C TYR A 170 -12.77 12.35 3.20
N ASN A 171 -11.71 12.26 2.42
CA ASN A 171 -10.48 11.56 2.77
C ASN A 171 -9.29 12.34 2.20
N ILE A 172 -8.51 12.94 3.09
CA ILE A 172 -7.35 13.76 2.74
C ILE A 172 -6.11 13.00 3.18
N LEU A 173 -5.20 12.75 2.23
CA LEU A 173 -3.95 12.07 2.46
C LEU A 173 -2.79 13.00 2.14
N ALA A 174 -1.78 12.98 2.99
CA ALA A 174 -0.49 13.63 2.75
C ALA A 174 0.62 12.70 3.23
N GLY A 175 1.78 12.77 2.58
CA GLY A 175 2.93 11.98 3.01
C GLY A 175 4.20 12.41 2.30
N THR A 176 5.33 12.15 2.93
CA THR A 176 6.64 12.50 2.41
C THR A 176 7.67 11.44 2.77
N PHE A 177 8.64 11.28 1.89
CA PHE A 177 9.88 10.55 2.18
C PHE A 177 10.94 11.56 2.65
N PHE A 178 11.72 11.17 3.62
CA PHE A 178 12.83 11.97 4.14
C PHE A 178 14.02 11.07 4.47
N ASP A 179 15.19 11.68 4.60
CA ASP A 179 16.47 11.01 4.88
C ASP A 179 16.93 9.98 3.81
N ASN A 180 16.54 10.18 2.56
CA ASN A 180 17.20 9.51 1.45
C ASN A 180 18.54 10.20 1.21
N LYS A 181 19.57 9.82 1.97
CA LYS A 181 20.94 10.17 1.61
C LYS A 181 21.34 9.32 0.40
N THR A 182 21.20 9.91 -0.77
CA THR A 182 21.88 9.44 -2.00
C THR A 182 23.38 9.71 -1.89
#